data_9f26f0c5511c98563b0718be987a879c
#
_entry.id   9f26f0c5511c98563b0718be987a879c
#
_cell.length_a   1.000
_cell.length_b   1.000
_cell.length_c   1.000
_cell.angle_alpha   90.00
_cell.angle_beta   90.00
_cell.angle_gamma   90.00
#
_symmetry.space_group_name_H-M   'P 1'
#
loop_
_entity.id
_entity.type
_entity.pdbx_description
1 polymer ?
#
loop_
_entity_poly.entity_id
_entity_poly.type
_entity_poly.pdbx_seq_one_letter_code
_entity_poly.pdbx_strand_id
1 'polypeptide(L)'
;RISKKLKSGLWNKHKVRLHGIDTPEKNQTCIANGVTWPCGYEATEAVRNWTYTKEVRCVGNQKDRYGRLIAECFVSGYNLNARIVYEGLGLAYRKYSKQYVPEEDKARQAGRGMWAGEFVPPWDWRKGKRLKQEGVSTTTCCKVCKTSKACGDSCISKSYNCSKPKGCACDG
;
A
#
# COMPACT_ATOMS: atom_id res chain seq x y z
N ARG A 1 16.23 -2.07 1.09
CA ARG A 1 17.70 -1.96 1.28
C ARG A 1 18.34 -1.96 -0.10
N ILE A 2 19.09 -0.92 -0.40
CA ILE A 2 19.82 -0.81 -1.66
C ILE A 2 21.24 -1.33 -1.43
N SER A 3 21.71 -2.19 -2.31
CA SER A 3 23.06 -2.78 -2.23
C SER A 3 23.95 -2.18 -3.31
N LYS A 4 25.15 -1.75 -2.94
CA LYS A 4 26.18 -1.28 -3.86
C LYS A 4 27.28 -2.33 -3.96
N LYS A 5 27.65 -2.75 -5.17
CA LYS A 5 28.80 -3.65 -5.39
C LYS A 5 30.10 -2.87 -5.17
N LEU A 6 30.94 -3.35 -4.25
CA LEU A 6 32.29 -2.81 -4.07
C LEU A 6 33.24 -3.39 -5.12
N LYS A 7 34.37 -2.71 -5.37
CA LYS A 7 35.46 -3.19 -6.26
C LYS A 7 36.00 -4.58 -5.84
N SER A 8 35.77 -4.97 -4.58
CA SER A 8 36.13 -6.29 -4.01
C SER A 8 35.09 -7.40 -4.27
N GLY A 9 34.01 -7.14 -5.01
CA GLY A 9 32.93 -8.12 -5.23
C GLY A 9 31.92 -8.27 -4.08
N LEU A 10 32.15 -7.65 -2.94
CA LEU A 10 31.25 -7.65 -1.78
C LEU A 10 30.13 -6.60 -1.93
N TRP A 11 28.91 -6.96 -1.50
CA TRP A 11 27.76 -6.07 -1.53
C TRP A 11 27.62 -5.34 -0.20
N ASN A 12 27.78 -4.02 -0.20
CA ASN A 12 27.44 -3.19 0.95
C ASN A 12 25.96 -2.87 0.97
N LYS A 13 25.27 -3.28 2.05
CA LYS A 13 23.85 -2.97 2.27
C LYS A 13 23.72 -1.61 2.96
N HIS A 14 23.37 -0.58 2.21
CA HIS A 14 23.05 0.71 2.76
C HIS A 14 21.55 0.85 3.02
N LYS A 15 21.19 1.42 4.17
CA LYS A 15 19.82 1.83 4.44
C LYS A 15 19.63 3.22 3.83
N VAL A 16 18.70 3.36 2.91
CA VAL A 16 18.37 4.62 2.26
C VAL A 16 16.93 5.00 2.60
N ARG A 17 16.71 6.30 2.84
CA ARG A 17 15.41 6.93 2.85
C ARG A 17 15.30 7.75 1.56
N LEU A 18 14.31 7.44 0.73
CA LEU A 18 14.08 8.19 -0.51
C LEU A 18 13.63 9.61 -0.16
N HIS A 19 14.34 10.60 -0.71
CA HIS A 19 14.08 12.02 -0.46
C HIS A 19 12.77 12.45 -1.12
N GLY A 20 12.02 13.31 -0.43
CA GLY A 20 10.86 14.04 -0.99
C GLY A 20 9.63 13.18 -1.27
N ILE A 21 9.63 11.89 -0.94
CA ILE A 21 8.49 11.00 -1.11
C ILE A 21 8.15 10.26 0.17
N ASP A 22 6.90 9.79 0.26
CA ASP A 22 6.45 8.88 1.30
C ASP A 22 5.62 7.76 0.66
N THR A 23 5.95 6.52 0.98
CA THR A 23 5.31 5.32 0.42
C THR A 23 4.44 4.64 1.45
N PRO A 24 3.39 3.92 1.04
CA PRO A 24 2.60 3.13 1.97
C PRO A 24 3.48 2.14 2.73
N GLU A 25 3.11 1.87 3.98
CA GLU A 25 3.74 0.83 4.79
C GLU A 25 3.47 -0.54 4.16
N LYS A 26 4.40 -1.50 4.31
CA LYS A 26 4.29 -2.81 3.64
C LYS A 26 2.95 -3.51 3.88
N ASN A 27 2.37 -3.34 5.07
CA ASN A 27 1.07 -3.90 5.46
C ASN A 27 -0.11 -2.95 5.26
N GLN A 28 0.11 -1.82 4.59
CA GLN A 28 -0.96 -0.86 4.31
C GLN A 28 -1.84 -1.36 3.19
N THR A 29 -3.15 -1.16 3.37
CA THR A 29 -4.17 -1.47 2.38
C THR A 29 -4.82 -0.20 1.85
N CYS A 30 -5.28 -0.26 0.62
CA CYS A 30 -6.03 0.77 -0.10
C CYS A 30 -7.31 0.15 -0.66
N ILE A 31 -8.25 0.98 -1.13
CA ILE A 31 -9.47 0.53 -1.80
C ILE A 31 -9.45 1.05 -3.24
N ALA A 32 -9.73 0.19 -4.21
CA ALA A 32 -9.96 0.59 -5.60
C ALA A 32 -11.19 -0.14 -6.12
N ASN A 33 -12.13 0.59 -6.73
CA ASN A 33 -13.39 0.04 -7.22
C ASN A 33 -14.16 -0.77 -6.15
N GLY A 34 -14.14 -0.31 -4.89
CA GLY A 34 -14.77 -1.00 -3.76
C GLY A 34 -14.03 -2.25 -3.26
N VAL A 35 -12.89 -2.62 -3.86
CA VAL A 35 -12.09 -3.79 -3.48
C VAL A 35 -10.85 -3.36 -2.72
N THR A 36 -10.64 -3.96 -1.55
CA THR A 36 -9.41 -3.77 -0.77
C THR A 36 -8.23 -4.48 -1.42
N TRP A 37 -7.10 -3.78 -1.58
CA TRP A 37 -5.87 -4.35 -2.15
C TRP A 37 -4.63 -3.94 -1.32
N PRO A 38 -3.56 -4.76 -1.32
CA PRO A 38 -2.39 -4.57 -0.48
C PRO A 38 -1.41 -3.56 -1.09
N CYS A 39 -1.80 -2.26 -1.16
CA CYS A 39 -1.02 -1.23 -1.85
C CYS A 39 0.43 -1.07 -1.33
N GLY A 40 0.67 -1.31 -0.05
CA GLY A 40 2.02 -1.28 0.52
C GLY A 40 2.89 -2.44 0.07
N TYR A 41 2.31 -3.62 -0.07
CA TYR A 41 3.00 -4.79 -0.63
C TYR A 41 3.32 -4.57 -2.12
N GLU A 42 2.33 -4.14 -2.90
CA GLU A 42 2.49 -3.85 -4.33
C GLU A 42 3.55 -2.78 -4.60
N ALA A 43 3.56 -1.69 -3.82
CA ALA A 43 4.62 -0.69 -3.90
C ALA A 43 6.00 -1.28 -3.62
N THR A 44 6.10 -2.19 -2.64
CA THR A 44 7.36 -2.87 -2.31
C THR A 44 7.83 -3.77 -3.44
N GLU A 45 6.93 -4.58 -4.03
CA GLU A 45 7.27 -5.50 -5.12
C GLU A 45 7.60 -4.75 -6.42
N ALA A 46 6.88 -3.66 -6.72
CA ALA A 46 7.21 -2.82 -7.87
C ALA A 46 8.64 -2.29 -7.79
N VAL A 47 9.03 -1.69 -6.65
CA VAL A 47 10.41 -1.21 -6.45
C VAL A 47 11.42 -2.35 -6.51
N ARG A 48 11.11 -3.51 -5.92
CA ARG A 48 11.96 -4.70 -6.02
C ARG A 48 12.19 -5.11 -7.47
N ASN A 49 11.13 -5.22 -8.27
CA ASN A 49 11.20 -5.62 -9.67
C ASN A 49 11.97 -4.61 -10.52
N TRP A 50 11.78 -3.31 -10.28
CA TRP A 50 12.51 -2.26 -11.03
C TRP A 50 14.00 -2.23 -10.72
N THR A 51 14.39 -2.68 -9.51
CA THR A 51 15.78 -2.66 -9.04
C THR A 51 16.46 -4.03 -9.10
N TYR A 52 15.69 -5.10 -9.39
CA TYR A 52 16.23 -6.46 -9.44
C TYR A 52 17.35 -6.58 -10.45
N THR A 53 18.49 -7.13 -10.05
CA THR A 53 19.74 -7.28 -10.82
C THR A 53 20.36 -5.97 -11.37
N LYS A 54 19.78 -4.82 -11.09
CA LYS A 54 20.26 -3.53 -11.59
C LYS A 54 21.09 -2.77 -10.58
N GLU A 55 22.03 -1.98 -11.07
CA GLU A 55 22.73 -1.03 -10.24
C GLU A 55 21.79 0.12 -9.86
N VAL A 56 21.73 0.42 -8.55
CA VAL A 56 20.97 1.55 -8.02
C VAL A 56 21.98 2.59 -7.50
N ARG A 57 22.07 3.72 -8.17
CA ARG A 57 22.89 4.84 -7.74
C ARG A 57 22.05 5.82 -6.92
N CYS A 58 22.43 6.06 -5.65
CA CYS A 58 21.76 7.02 -4.78
C CYS A 58 22.66 8.19 -4.48
N VAL A 59 22.13 9.40 -4.59
CA VAL A 59 22.82 10.68 -4.37
C VAL A 59 22.18 11.39 -3.19
N GLY A 60 22.98 11.70 -2.17
CA GLY A 60 22.59 12.41 -0.97
C GLY A 60 23.77 12.58 -0.04
N ASN A 61 23.72 13.54 0.86
CA ASN A 61 24.80 13.89 1.78
C ASN A 61 24.36 13.95 3.24
N GLN A 62 23.07 13.71 3.51
CA GLN A 62 22.51 13.77 4.86
C GLN A 62 22.00 12.41 5.31
N LYS A 63 22.06 12.18 6.62
CA LYS A 63 21.45 11.00 7.24
C LYS A 63 20.31 11.44 8.15
N ASP A 64 19.28 10.61 8.22
CA ASP A 64 18.22 10.83 9.20
C ASP A 64 18.64 10.32 10.59
N ARG A 65 17.78 10.55 11.59
CA ARG A 65 18.04 10.13 12.99
C ARG A 65 18.25 8.63 13.18
N TYR A 66 17.93 7.81 12.18
CA TYR A 66 18.11 6.36 12.18
C TYR A 66 19.36 5.93 11.38
N GLY A 67 20.18 6.86 10.95
CA GLY A 67 21.40 6.60 10.18
C GLY A 67 21.16 6.23 8.72
N ARG A 68 19.94 6.39 8.17
CA ARG A 68 19.65 6.14 6.77
C ARG A 68 20.09 7.33 5.92
N LEU A 69 20.74 7.08 4.79
CA LEU A 69 21.06 8.11 3.82
C LEU A 69 19.74 8.67 3.23
N ILE A 70 19.52 9.98 3.34
CA ILE A 70 18.44 10.67 2.62
C ILE A 70 18.93 10.95 1.22
N ALA A 71 18.31 10.34 0.21
CA ALA A 71 18.84 10.38 -1.15
C ALA A 71 17.77 10.32 -2.25
N GLU A 72 18.15 10.85 -3.40
CA GLU A 72 17.52 10.51 -4.69
C GLU A 72 18.23 9.30 -5.27
N CYS A 73 17.46 8.33 -5.74
CA CYS A 73 18.00 7.10 -6.30
C CYS A 73 17.65 6.98 -7.79
N PHE A 74 18.60 6.44 -8.55
CA PHE A 74 18.51 6.29 -10.00
C PHE A 74 18.77 4.85 -10.37
N VAL A 75 17.98 4.33 -11.30
CA VAL A 75 18.08 2.98 -11.85
C VAL A 75 18.01 3.06 -13.35
N SER A 76 18.98 2.50 -14.06
CA SER A 76 19.01 2.52 -15.53
C SER A 76 18.75 3.90 -16.12
N GLY A 77 19.28 4.96 -15.49
CA GLY A 77 19.18 6.34 -15.95
C GLY A 77 17.92 7.11 -15.56
N TYR A 78 16.90 6.48 -14.99
CA TYR A 78 15.70 7.18 -14.54
C TYR A 78 15.67 7.40 -13.01
N ASN A 79 15.03 8.48 -12.57
CA ASN A 79 14.84 8.79 -11.15
C ASN A 79 13.78 7.86 -10.54
N LEU A 80 14.22 6.98 -9.62
CA LEU A 80 13.36 6.00 -8.95
C LEU A 80 12.31 6.67 -8.07
N ASN A 81 12.68 7.77 -7.37
CA ASN A 81 11.78 8.50 -6.50
C ASN A 81 10.60 9.08 -7.32
N ALA A 82 10.91 9.72 -8.45
CA ALA A 82 9.93 10.26 -9.38
C ALA A 82 9.00 9.17 -9.91
N ARG A 83 9.57 8.03 -10.33
CA ARG A 83 8.80 6.91 -10.86
C ARG A 83 7.80 6.33 -9.85
N ILE A 84 8.23 6.16 -8.60
CA ILE A 84 7.34 5.66 -7.53
C ILE A 84 6.10 6.56 -7.40
N VAL A 85 6.29 7.88 -7.41
CA VAL A 85 5.18 8.85 -7.30
C VAL A 85 4.33 8.86 -8.56
N TYR A 86 4.96 8.85 -9.74
CA TYR A 86 4.28 8.85 -11.04
C TYR A 86 3.38 7.62 -11.26
N GLU A 87 3.78 6.45 -10.74
CA GLU A 87 2.98 5.22 -10.78
C GLU A 87 1.93 5.16 -9.66
N GLY A 88 1.82 6.20 -8.83
CA GLY A 88 0.87 6.26 -7.72
C GLY A 88 1.16 5.27 -6.58
N LEU A 89 2.41 4.83 -6.47
CA LEU A 89 2.90 3.91 -5.43
C LEU A 89 3.56 4.64 -4.26
N GLY A 90 3.53 5.96 -4.28
CA GLY A 90 4.01 6.86 -3.24
C GLY A 90 3.44 8.25 -3.45
N LEU A 91 3.56 9.09 -2.45
CA LEU A 91 3.10 10.47 -2.45
C LEU A 91 4.28 11.43 -2.39
N ALA A 92 4.14 12.60 -3.02
CA ALA A 92 5.05 13.70 -2.81
C ALA A 92 4.97 14.16 -1.35
N TYR A 93 6.07 14.06 -0.61
CA TYR A 93 6.08 14.44 0.79
C TYR A 93 6.39 15.93 0.95
N ARG A 94 5.38 16.76 0.73
CA ARG A 94 5.47 18.22 0.66
C ARG A 94 6.10 18.88 1.88
N LYS A 95 6.09 18.22 3.04
CA LYS A 95 6.76 18.69 4.25
C LYS A 95 8.27 18.84 4.06
N TYR A 96 8.88 18.03 3.20
CA TYR A 96 10.32 18.02 2.98
C TYR A 96 10.73 18.49 1.59
N SER A 97 9.88 18.29 0.57
CA SER A 97 10.16 18.70 -0.80
C SER A 97 8.89 18.80 -1.63
N LYS A 98 8.84 19.75 -2.56
CA LYS A 98 7.79 19.86 -3.58
C LYS A 98 8.22 19.27 -4.94
N GLN A 99 9.43 18.71 -5.02
CA GLN A 99 10.06 18.24 -6.25
C GLN A 99 9.19 17.27 -7.07
N TYR A 100 8.48 16.37 -6.40
CA TYR A 100 7.69 15.31 -7.04
C TYR A 100 6.18 15.60 -7.10
N VAL A 101 5.78 16.86 -6.85
CA VAL A 101 4.37 17.27 -6.98
C VAL A 101 3.86 17.10 -8.42
N PRO A 102 4.63 17.46 -9.47
CA PRO A 102 4.17 17.25 -10.85
C PRO A 102 3.93 15.78 -11.20
N GLU A 103 4.73 14.85 -10.67
CA GLU A 103 4.55 13.41 -10.86
C GLU A 103 3.30 12.91 -10.14
N GLU A 104 3.06 13.40 -8.92
CA GLU A 104 1.85 13.08 -8.15
C GLU A 104 0.58 13.57 -8.86
N ASP A 105 0.60 14.78 -9.40
CA ASP A 105 -0.54 15.35 -10.13
C ASP A 105 -0.86 14.53 -11.39
N LYS A 106 0.17 14.06 -12.11
CA LYS A 106 0.00 13.15 -13.26
C LYS A 106 -0.57 11.79 -12.82
N ALA A 107 -0.10 11.25 -11.70
CA ALA A 107 -0.61 9.99 -11.16
C ALA A 107 -2.09 10.12 -10.76
N ARG A 108 -2.45 11.24 -10.10
CA ARG A 108 -3.82 11.55 -9.69
C ARG A 108 -4.76 11.71 -10.89
N GLN A 109 -4.37 12.50 -11.89
CA GLN A 109 -5.18 12.71 -13.09
C GLN A 109 -5.43 11.41 -13.87
N ALA A 110 -4.45 10.51 -13.88
CA ALA A 110 -4.55 9.24 -14.57
C ALA A 110 -5.10 8.09 -13.71
N GLY A 111 -5.47 8.34 -12.43
CA GLY A 111 -5.97 7.31 -11.53
C GLY A 111 -4.99 6.16 -11.28
N ARG A 112 -3.66 6.44 -11.21
CA ARG A 112 -2.65 5.39 -11.06
C ARG A 112 -2.49 4.93 -9.62
N GLY A 113 -2.27 3.64 -9.44
CA GLY A 113 -1.96 3.04 -8.15
C GLY A 113 -2.98 3.41 -7.09
N MET A 114 -2.56 4.03 -5.98
CA MET A 114 -3.45 4.48 -4.91
C MET A 114 -4.51 5.48 -5.38
N TRP A 115 -4.25 6.26 -6.43
CA TRP A 115 -5.18 7.25 -6.98
C TRP A 115 -6.36 6.64 -7.76
N ALA A 116 -6.38 5.31 -7.97
CA ALA A 116 -7.53 4.59 -8.53
C ALA A 116 -8.70 4.47 -7.55
N GLY A 117 -8.54 4.93 -6.31
CA GLY A 117 -9.60 4.86 -5.30
C GLY A 117 -9.23 5.55 -4.00
N GLU A 118 -9.54 4.93 -2.87
CA GLU A 118 -9.36 5.51 -1.55
C GLU A 118 -8.12 4.95 -0.86
N PHE A 119 -7.39 5.83 -0.17
CA PHE A 119 -6.26 5.45 0.66
C PHE A 119 -6.08 6.43 1.83
N VAL A 120 -5.44 5.96 2.88
CA VAL A 120 -4.95 6.81 3.96
C VAL A 120 -3.52 7.22 3.60
N PRO A 121 -3.15 8.50 3.65
CA PRO A 121 -1.76 8.90 3.46
C PRO A 121 -0.81 8.13 4.40
N PRO A 122 0.39 7.72 3.95
CA PRO A 122 1.30 6.90 4.75
C PRO A 122 1.64 7.49 6.12
N TRP A 123 1.79 8.80 6.20
CA TRP A 123 2.05 9.50 7.48
C TRP A 123 0.88 9.46 8.45
N ASP A 124 -0.37 9.36 7.96
CA ASP A 124 -1.56 9.23 8.79
C ASP A 124 -1.82 7.77 9.15
N TRP A 125 -1.52 6.82 8.24
CA TRP A 125 -1.54 5.39 8.53
C TRP A 125 -0.61 5.04 9.70
N ARG A 126 0.59 5.61 9.75
CA ARG A 126 1.53 5.44 10.87
C ARG A 126 1.00 6.01 12.20
N LYS A 127 0.08 6.97 12.16
CA LYS A 127 -0.63 7.50 13.34
C LYS A 127 -1.87 6.67 13.71
N GLY A 128 -2.11 5.55 13.05
CA GLY A 128 -3.24 4.67 13.33
C GLY A 128 -4.51 4.97 12.55
N LYS A 129 -4.53 5.97 11.65
CA LYS A 129 -5.68 6.19 10.77
C LYS A 129 -5.87 5.00 9.82
N ARG A 130 -7.12 4.64 9.59
CA ARG A 130 -7.53 3.59 8.66
C ARG A 130 -8.68 4.13 7.79
N LEU A 131 -8.84 3.57 6.61
CA LEU A 131 -10.06 3.79 5.85
C LEU A 131 -11.23 3.27 6.69
N LYS A 132 -12.31 4.03 6.75
CA LYS A 132 -13.57 3.47 7.17
C LYS A 132 -13.88 2.41 6.12
N GLN A 133 -13.85 1.16 6.50
CA GLN A 133 -14.59 0.18 5.72
C GLN A 133 -16.02 0.67 5.86
N GLU A 134 -16.54 1.35 4.86
CA GLU A 134 -17.98 1.31 4.66
C GLU A 134 -18.26 -0.17 4.61
N GLY A 135 -18.92 -0.64 5.69
CA GLY A 135 -19.23 -2.03 5.79
C GLY A 135 -19.78 -2.40 4.42
N VAL A 136 -19.17 -3.36 3.77
CA VAL A 136 -19.93 -4.13 2.80
C VAL A 136 -21.17 -4.44 3.58
N SER A 137 -22.23 -3.70 3.29
CA SER A 137 -23.54 -4.01 3.82
C SER A 137 -23.80 -5.41 3.31
N THR A 138 -23.37 -6.38 4.12
CA THR A 138 -23.71 -7.79 3.96
C THR A 138 -25.20 -7.95 4.31
N THR A 139 -26.01 -7.06 3.77
CA THR A 139 -27.47 -7.08 3.89
C THR A 139 -28.14 -7.38 2.56
N THR A 140 -27.44 -8.05 1.65
CA THR A 140 -28.15 -8.91 0.73
C THR A 140 -28.15 -10.30 1.34
N CYS A 141 -29.07 -10.51 2.28
CA CYS A 141 -29.29 -11.85 2.81
C CYS A 141 -29.59 -12.79 1.64
N CYS A 142 -28.73 -13.78 1.38
CA CYS A 142 -29.04 -14.81 0.39
C CYS A 142 -30.27 -15.64 0.81
N LYS A 143 -30.60 -15.62 2.10
CA LYS A 143 -31.77 -16.27 2.68
C LYS A 143 -32.19 -15.57 3.98
N VAL A 144 -33.48 -15.23 4.10
CA VAL A 144 -34.05 -14.66 5.33
C VAL A 144 -34.77 -15.77 6.10
N CYS A 145 -34.35 -15.98 7.35
CA CYS A 145 -34.85 -17.03 8.23
C CYS A 145 -35.98 -16.52 9.13
N LYS A 146 -37.24 -16.55 8.66
CA LYS A 146 -38.39 -15.98 9.39
C LYS A 146 -38.82 -16.81 10.62
N THR A 147 -38.81 -18.14 10.54
CA THR A 147 -39.24 -19.06 11.62
C THR A 147 -38.09 -19.87 12.20
N SER A 148 -36.91 -19.73 11.67
CA SER A 148 -35.67 -20.43 11.99
C SER A 148 -34.59 -19.43 12.33
N LYS A 149 -33.35 -19.85 12.59
CA LYS A 149 -32.20 -18.95 12.77
C LYS A 149 -31.16 -19.15 11.69
N ALA A 150 -30.43 -18.08 11.37
CA ALA A 150 -29.36 -18.10 10.38
C ALA A 150 -28.18 -18.95 10.85
N CYS A 151 -27.62 -19.78 9.94
CA CYS A 151 -26.41 -20.55 10.18
C CYS A 151 -25.63 -20.73 8.86
N GLY A 152 -24.53 -20.02 8.72
CA GLY A 152 -23.82 -19.94 7.45
C GLY A 152 -24.70 -19.32 6.36
N ASP A 153 -24.87 -20.02 5.24
CA ASP A 153 -25.72 -19.60 4.11
C ASP A 153 -27.13 -20.21 4.15
N SER A 154 -27.52 -20.77 5.29
CA SER A 154 -28.77 -21.53 5.43
C SER A 154 -29.48 -21.20 6.71
N CYS A 155 -30.78 -21.55 6.76
CA CYS A 155 -31.58 -21.47 7.98
C CYS A 155 -31.63 -22.84 8.66
N ILE A 156 -31.47 -22.84 9.99
CA ILE A 156 -31.61 -24.05 10.81
C ILE A 156 -32.72 -23.83 11.88
N SER A 157 -33.25 -24.90 12.45
CA SER A 157 -34.20 -24.79 13.57
C SER A 157 -33.59 -24.01 14.72
N LYS A 158 -34.40 -23.21 15.43
CA LYS A 158 -33.98 -22.44 16.62
C LYS A 158 -33.43 -23.33 17.74
N SER A 159 -33.81 -24.61 17.77
CA SER A 159 -33.35 -25.59 18.77
C SER A 159 -31.97 -26.16 18.50
N TYR A 160 -31.41 -26.03 17.26
CA TYR A 160 -30.09 -26.54 16.93
C TYR A 160 -29.00 -25.49 17.13
N ASN A 161 -27.83 -25.91 17.60
CA ASN A 161 -26.67 -25.03 17.66
C ASN A 161 -26.02 -24.90 16.28
N CYS A 162 -25.69 -23.65 15.88
CA CYS A 162 -24.97 -23.40 14.65
C CYS A 162 -23.49 -23.70 14.83
N SER A 163 -22.97 -24.64 14.04
CA SER A 163 -21.55 -25.01 14.01
C SER A 163 -20.79 -24.41 12.80
N LYS A 164 -21.52 -23.70 11.92
CA LYS A 164 -20.93 -23.08 10.73
C LYS A 164 -20.48 -21.65 11.01
N PRO A 165 -19.42 -21.14 10.35
CA PRO A 165 -19.08 -19.73 10.42
C PRO A 165 -20.21 -18.85 9.88
N LYS A 166 -20.20 -17.57 10.21
CA LYS A 166 -21.18 -16.59 9.75
C LYS A 166 -21.16 -16.52 8.23
N GLY A 167 -22.31 -16.74 7.57
CA GLY A 167 -22.50 -16.67 6.12
C GLY A 167 -23.47 -15.54 5.75
N CYS A 168 -24.10 -15.67 4.58
CA CYS A 168 -25.02 -14.66 4.03
C CYS A 168 -26.48 -14.81 4.49
N ALA A 169 -26.86 -15.87 5.22
CA ALA A 169 -28.21 -15.98 5.77
C ALA A 169 -28.40 -14.99 6.94
N CYS A 170 -29.60 -14.43 7.06
CA CYS A 170 -29.97 -13.48 8.09
C CYS A 170 -31.22 -13.96 8.85
N ASP A 171 -31.30 -13.61 10.12
CA ASP A 171 -32.54 -13.73 10.90
C ASP A 171 -33.52 -12.65 10.45
N GLY A 172 -34.77 -13.03 10.21
CA GLY A 172 -35.86 -12.16 9.78
C GLY A 172 -36.87 -11.88 10.86
#